data_dd0735983fa0500355517012ef4d4217
#
_entry.id   dd0735983fa0500355517012ef4d4217
#
_cell.length_a   1.000
_cell.length_b   1.000
_cell.length_c   1.000
_cell.angle_alpha   90.00
_cell.angle_beta   90.00
_cell.angle_gamma   90.00
#
_symmetry.space_group_name_H-M   'P 1'
#
loop_
_entity.id
_entity.type
_entity.pdbx_description
1 polymer ?
#
loop_
_entity_poly.entity_id
_entity_poly.type
_entity_poly.pdbx_seq_one_letter_code
_entity_poly.pdbx_strand_id
1 'polypeptide(L)'
;MSAMDARQILQKYYEYANAGDWDSWCDLFAEDQVMDEQLAGHIEGLETLRSMMKGMGTMYRVFRNEPVHFLVDGEKAAAVSHLTAVTPSGEEIEAEVMNFFRIVDGKIAYMANHHDTVPFQVLGQG
;
A
#
# COMPACT_ATOMS: atom_id res chain seq x y z
N MET A 1 13.23 -18.48 -14.95
CA MET A 1 13.17 -17.31 -14.04
C MET A 1 12.14 -17.59 -12.99
N SER A 2 12.54 -17.61 -11.72
CA SER A 2 11.60 -17.84 -10.63
C SER A 2 10.85 -16.55 -10.31
N ALA A 3 9.57 -16.67 -9.98
CA ALA A 3 8.80 -15.56 -9.45
C ALA A 3 9.40 -15.11 -8.12
N MET A 4 9.19 -13.85 -7.77
CA MET A 4 9.58 -13.35 -6.46
C MET A 4 8.79 -14.09 -5.37
N ASP A 5 9.45 -14.40 -4.26
CA ASP A 5 8.75 -14.97 -3.10
C ASP A 5 8.00 -13.86 -2.35
N ALA A 6 7.18 -14.26 -1.37
CA ALA A 6 6.34 -13.31 -0.63
C ALA A 6 7.15 -12.21 0.03
N ARG A 7 8.28 -12.55 0.65
CA ARG A 7 9.12 -11.55 1.33
C ARG A 7 9.68 -10.52 0.35
N GLN A 8 10.14 -10.98 -0.82
CA GLN A 8 10.66 -10.09 -1.86
C GLN A 8 9.56 -9.14 -2.36
N ILE A 9 8.34 -9.65 -2.53
CA ILE A 9 7.19 -8.85 -2.97
C ILE A 9 6.88 -7.77 -1.92
N LEU A 10 6.87 -8.13 -0.63
CA LEU A 10 6.64 -7.14 0.43
C LEU A 10 7.74 -6.09 0.45
N GLN A 11 9.00 -6.49 0.29
CA GLN A 11 10.11 -5.54 0.23
C GLN A 11 9.94 -4.56 -0.93
N LYS A 12 9.56 -5.05 -2.10
CA LYS A 12 9.30 -4.20 -3.28
C LYS A 12 8.09 -3.30 -3.08
N TYR A 13 7.05 -3.78 -2.42
CA TYR A 13 5.86 -3.00 -2.12
C TYR A 13 6.23 -1.69 -1.41
N TYR A 14 7.03 -1.78 -0.35
CA TYR A 14 7.45 -0.59 0.40
C TYR A 14 8.50 0.22 -0.34
N GLU A 15 9.43 -0.42 -1.04
CA GLU A 15 10.46 0.25 -1.81
C GLU A 15 9.84 1.14 -2.90
N TYR A 16 8.90 0.61 -3.67
CA TYR A 16 8.24 1.38 -4.74
C TYR A 16 7.36 2.49 -4.16
N ALA A 17 6.62 2.22 -3.09
CA ALA A 17 5.79 3.23 -2.44
C ALA A 17 6.64 4.40 -1.95
N ASN A 18 7.77 4.11 -1.31
CA ASN A 18 8.66 5.14 -0.78
C ASN A 18 9.42 5.89 -1.88
N ALA A 19 9.56 5.30 -3.05
CA ALA A 19 10.12 5.96 -4.22
C ALA A 19 9.10 6.78 -5.01
N GLY A 20 7.80 6.63 -4.68
CA GLY A 20 6.74 7.26 -5.47
C GLY A 20 6.52 6.60 -6.82
N ASP A 21 7.04 5.40 -7.01
CA ASP A 21 6.93 4.64 -8.26
C ASP A 21 5.67 3.78 -8.21
N TRP A 22 4.52 4.42 -8.38
CA TRP A 22 3.23 3.77 -8.25
C TRP A 22 2.91 2.82 -9.40
N ASP A 23 3.52 3.02 -10.58
CA ASP A 23 3.37 2.09 -11.69
C ASP A 23 3.99 0.72 -11.37
N SER A 24 5.23 0.72 -10.88
CA SER A 24 5.91 -0.52 -10.47
C SER A 24 5.22 -1.15 -9.26
N TRP A 25 4.71 -0.32 -8.34
CA TRP A 25 3.94 -0.79 -7.20
C TRP A 25 2.70 -1.54 -7.67
N CYS A 26 1.95 -0.99 -8.63
CA CYS A 26 0.78 -1.65 -9.21
C CYS A 26 1.13 -2.97 -9.89
N ASP A 27 2.31 -3.06 -10.51
CA ASP A 27 2.75 -4.28 -11.21
C ASP A 27 2.96 -5.46 -10.24
N LEU A 28 3.01 -5.23 -8.94
CA LEU A 28 3.10 -6.31 -7.95
C LEU A 28 1.78 -7.03 -7.75
N PHE A 29 0.66 -6.48 -8.22
CA PHE A 29 -0.68 -6.99 -7.97
C PHE A 29 -1.18 -7.84 -9.12
N ALA A 30 -2.02 -8.83 -8.80
CA ALA A 30 -2.71 -9.64 -9.80
C ALA A 30 -3.75 -8.81 -10.56
N GLU A 31 -4.07 -9.21 -11.79
CA GLU A 31 -5.09 -8.51 -12.59
C GLU A 31 -6.45 -8.49 -11.91
N ASP A 32 -6.79 -9.56 -11.20
CA ASP A 32 -8.07 -9.71 -10.48
C ASP A 32 -7.93 -9.43 -8.98
N GLN A 33 -6.94 -8.63 -8.60
CA GLN A 33 -6.69 -8.31 -7.19
C GLN A 33 -7.92 -7.71 -6.52
N VAL A 34 -8.01 -7.91 -5.20
CA VAL A 34 -9.02 -7.29 -4.33
C VAL A 34 -8.28 -6.60 -3.19
N MET A 35 -8.71 -5.42 -2.86
CA MET A 35 -8.12 -4.64 -1.77
C MET A 35 -9.21 -4.07 -0.89
N ASP A 36 -9.04 -4.19 0.42
CA ASP A 36 -9.88 -3.53 1.41
C ASP A 36 -9.04 -2.49 2.13
N GLU A 37 -9.25 -1.24 1.77
CA GLU A 37 -8.44 -0.13 2.22
C GLU A 37 -9.27 0.77 3.13
N GLN A 38 -8.72 1.13 4.29
CA GLN A 38 -9.46 1.83 5.35
C GLN A 38 -10.04 3.17 4.90
N LEU A 39 -9.39 3.85 3.98
CA LEU A 39 -9.83 5.17 3.51
C LEU A 39 -10.62 5.10 2.22
N ALA A 40 -10.18 4.26 1.29
CA ALA A 40 -10.76 4.16 -0.05
C ALA A 40 -11.87 3.10 -0.16
N GLY A 41 -11.93 2.17 0.80
CA GLY A 41 -12.94 1.11 0.80
C GLY A 41 -12.54 -0.11 0.00
N HIS A 42 -13.52 -0.76 -0.60
CA HIS A 42 -13.33 -2.01 -1.34
C HIS A 42 -13.01 -1.72 -2.80
N ILE A 43 -11.88 -2.26 -3.27
CA ILE A 43 -11.37 -2.00 -4.63
C ILE A 43 -11.14 -3.33 -5.32
N GLU A 44 -11.76 -3.56 -6.47
CA GLU A 44 -11.59 -4.77 -7.26
C GLU A 44 -10.92 -4.45 -8.59
N GLY A 45 -9.94 -5.29 -8.96
CA GLY A 45 -9.25 -5.22 -10.23
C GLY A 45 -8.04 -4.32 -10.24
N LEU A 46 -7.03 -4.72 -11.01
CA LEU A 46 -5.79 -3.97 -11.13
C LEU A 46 -5.98 -2.66 -11.88
N GLU A 47 -6.83 -2.66 -12.90
CA GLU A 47 -7.08 -1.46 -13.70
C GLU A 47 -7.69 -0.35 -12.86
N THR A 48 -8.65 -0.70 -11.99
CA THR A 48 -9.24 0.24 -11.05
C THR A 48 -8.18 0.79 -10.09
N LEU A 49 -7.33 -0.10 -9.58
CA LEU A 49 -6.25 0.29 -8.67
C LEU A 49 -5.27 1.26 -9.35
N ARG A 50 -4.86 0.97 -10.59
CA ARG A 50 -3.96 1.87 -11.34
C ARG A 50 -4.57 3.25 -11.53
N SER A 51 -5.86 3.32 -11.86
CA SER A 51 -6.57 4.59 -12.00
C SER A 51 -6.54 5.40 -10.71
N MET A 52 -6.78 4.74 -9.58
CA MET A 52 -6.79 5.40 -8.28
C MET A 52 -5.41 5.91 -7.89
N MET A 53 -4.36 5.15 -8.19
CA MET A 53 -3.01 5.50 -7.78
C MET A 53 -2.42 6.67 -8.58
N LYS A 54 -3.03 7.06 -9.68
CA LYS A 54 -2.60 8.25 -10.44
C LYS A 54 -2.71 9.53 -9.62
N GLY A 55 -3.57 9.56 -8.60
CA GLY A 55 -3.74 10.72 -7.73
C GLY A 55 -2.73 10.85 -6.61
N MET A 56 -1.89 9.84 -6.38
CA MET A 56 -1.00 9.82 -5.21
C MET A 56 0.03 10.95 -5.24
N GLY A 57 0.52 11.32 -6.40
CA GLY A 57 1.52 12.38 -6.53
C GLY A 57 1.00 13.76 -6.16
N THR A 58 -0.32 13.97 -6.22
CA THR A 58 -0.95 15.23 -5.84
C THR A 58 -1.58 15.21 -4.45
N MET A 59 -1.81 14.00 -3.92
CA MET A 59 -2.42 13.83 -2.59
C MET A 59 -1.44 14.15 -1.46
N TYR A 60 -0.17 13.82 -1.65
CA TYR A 60 0.86 13.99 -0.64
C TYR A 60 2.06 14.72 -1.20
N ARG A 61 2.58 15.67 -0.42
CA ARG A 61 3.87 16.31 -0.70
C ARG A 61 5.01 15.39 -0.26
N VAL A 62 4.83 14.68 0.85
CA VAL A 62 5.76 13.69 1.38
C VAL A 62 4.97 12.42 1.70
N PHE A 63 5.51 11.28 1.34
CA PHE A 63 4.94 9.99 1.69
C PHE A 63 6.07 9.02 2.02
N ARG A 64 6.10 8.56 3.27
CA ARG A 64 7.07 7.58 3.75
C ARG A 64 6.33 6.51 4.52
N ASN A 65 6.49 5.27 4.11
CA ASN A 65 5.86 4.12 4.76
C ASN A 65 6.94 3.10 5.06
N GLU A 66 7.55 3.21 6.23
CA GLU A 66 8.72 2.40 6.61
C GLU A 66 8.27 1.09 7.24
N PRO A 67 8.60 -0.07 6.63
CA PRO A 67 8.26 -1.34 7.24
C PRO A 67 9.11 -1.58 8.48
N VAL A 68 8.46 -2.09 9.52
CA VAL A 68 9.11 -2.38 10.82
C VAL A 68 9.17 -3.89 11.05
N HIS A 69 8.11 -4.60 10.70
CA HIS A 69 8.01 -6.05 10.88
C HIS A 69 7.41 -6.72 9.66
N PHE A 70 7.95 -7.87 9.29
CA PHE A 70 7.37 -8.76 8.28
C PHE A 70 7.11 -10.13 8.90
N LEU A 71 5.94 -10.70 8.61
CA LEU A 71 5.61 -12.08 8.89
C LEU A 71 5.17 -12.74 7.59
N VAL A 72 5.77 -13.87 7.25
CA VAL A 72 5.43 -14.61 6.03
C VAL A 72 5.11 -16.05 6.40
N ASP A 73 3.96 -16.54 5.93
CA ASP A 73 3.52 -17.91 6.14
C ASP A 73 2.88 -18.41 4.84
N GLY A 74 3.68 -19.07 4.01
CA GLY A 74 3.24 -19.56 2.71
C GLY A 74 2.76 -18.41 1.82
N GLU A 75 1.50 -18.47 1.39
CA GLU A 75 0.88 -17.45 0.53
C GLU A 75 0.39 -16.24 1.31
N LYS A 76 0.40 -16.30 2.64
CA LYS A 76 -0.08 -15.21 3.50
C LYS A 76 1.09 -14.45 4.09
N ALA A 77 0.93 -13.15 4.20
CA ALA A 77 1.96 -12.31 4.80
C ALA A 77 1.32 -11.13 5.50
N ALA A 78 2.03 -10.59 6.48
CA ALA A 78 1.63 -9.38 7.16
C ALA A 78 2.84 -8.50 7.36
N ALA A 79 2.62 -7.20 7.37
CA ALA A 79 3.66 -6.23 7.66
C ALA A 79 3.10 -5.14 8.57
N VAL A 80 3.92 -4.71 9.50
CA VAL A 80 3.64 -3.50 10.29
C VAL A 80 4.58 -2.43 9.81
N SER A 81 4.05 -1.26 9.50
CA SER A 81 4.85 -0.14 9.03
C SER A 81 4.50 1.14 9.77
N HIS A 82 5.44 2.08 9.77
CA HIS A 82 5.22 3.41 10.30
C HIS A 82 5.07 4.37 9.12
N LEU A 83 3.90 5.00 9.02
CA LEU A 83 3.58 5.94 7.96
C LEU A 83 3.78 7.37 8.44
N THR A 84 4.51 8.14 7.65
CA THR A 84 4.63 9.59 7.81
C THR A 84 4.30 10.23 6.47
N ALA A 85 3.37 11.16 6.46
CA ALA A 85 2.98 11.84 5.23
C ALA A 85 2.74 13.31 5.51
N VAL A 86 2.88 14.13 4.47
CA VAL A 86 2.60 15.56 4.54
C VAL A 86 1.71 15.90 3.35
N THR A 87 0.59 16.57 3.62
CA THR A 87 -0.33 17.03 2.57
C THR A 87 0.28 18.20 1.80
N PRO A 88 -0.27 18.55 0.63
CA PRO A 88 0.21 19.73 -0.11
C PRO A 88 0.15 21.02 0.71
N SER A 89 -0.79 21.14 1.64
CA SER A 89 -0.93 22.33 2.51
C SER A 89 -0.02 22.30 3.75
N GLY A 90 0.76 21.22 3.94
CA GLY A 90 1.71 21.10 5.04
C GLY A 90 1.18 20.40 6.27
N GLU A 91 0.00 19.79 6.22
CA GLU A 91 -0.56 19.01 7.33
C GLU A 91 0.22 17.71 7.48
N GLU A 92 0.62 17.36 8.69
CA GLU A 92 1.37 16.14 8.97
C GLU A 92 0.42 15.00 9.35
N ILE A 93 0.71 13.82 8.82
CA ILE A 93 -0.01 12.58 9.12
C ILE A 93 1.00 11.56 9.62
N GLU A 94 0.69 10.90 10.73
CA GLU A 94 1.52 9.85 11.29
C GLU A 94 0.63 8.72 11.76
N ALA A 95 0.95 7.49 11.37
CA ALA A 95 0.13 6.33 11.74
C ALA A 95 0.95 5.04 11.71
N GLU A 96 0.61 4.11 12.60
CA GLU A 96 1.06 2.73 12.50
C GLU A 96 0.06 1.98 11.61
N VAL A 97 0.57 1.25 10.63
CA VAL A 97 -0.27 0.56 9.64
C VAL A 97 0.07 -0.92 9.66
N MET A 98 -0.96 -1.76 9.74
CA MET A 98 -0.82 -3.20 9.53
C MET A 98 -1.44 -3.55 8.18
N ASN A 99 -0.65 -4.20 7.33
CA ASN A 99 -1.12 -4.71 6.04
C ASN A 99 -1.13 -6.23 6.08
N PHE A 100 -2.23 -6.81 5.60
CA PHE A 100 -2.33 -8.25 5.34
C PHE A 100 -2.31 -8.48 3.84
N PHE A 101 -1.58 -9.52 3.40
CA PHE A 101 -1.44 -9.84 1.98
C PHE A 101 -1.71 -11.33 1.76
N ARG A 102 -2.34 -11.65 0.64
CA ARG A 102 -2.34 -13.00 0.09
C ARG A 102 -1.66 -12.94 -1.27
N ILE A 103 -0.61 -13.74 -1.42
CA ILE A 103 0.25 -13.73 -2.60
C ILE A 103 0.09 -15.06 -3.31
N VAL A 104 -0.35 -15.01 -4.57
CA VAL A 104 -0.62 -16.20 -5.38
C VAL A 104 0.14 -16.05 -6.69
N ASP A 105 0.89 -17.07 -7.07
CA ASP A 105 1.66 -17.10 -8.31
C ASP A 105 2.56 -15.87 -8.50
N GLY A 106 3.18 -15.43 -7.40
CA GLY A 106 4.11 -14.31 -7.44
C GLY A 106 3.48 -12.93 -7.54
N LYS A 107 2.17 -12.82 -7.28
CA LYS A 107 1.44 -11.55 -7.34
C LYS A 107 0.57 -11.38 -6.11
N ILE A 108 0.33 -10.14 -5.71
CA ILE A 108 -0.58 -9.83 -4.61
C ILE A 108 -2.01 -9.97 -5.13
N ALA A 109 -2.70 -11.02 -4.66
CA ALA A 109 -4.08 -11.30 -5.05
C ALA A 109 -5.07 -10.58 -4.14
N TYR A 110 -4.72 -10.40 -2.87
CA TYR A 110 -5.55 -9.71 -1.89
C TYR A 110 -4.67 -8.90 -0.95
N MET A 111 -5.15 -7.73 -0.57
CA MET A 111 -4.51 -6.90 0.43
C MET A 111 -5.57 -6.20 1.26
N ALA A 112 -5.32 -6.10 2.57
CA ALA A 112 -6.13 -5.27 3.46
C ALA A 112 -5.20 -4.47 4.35
N ASN A 113 -5.56 -3.22 4.62
CA ASN A 113 -4.83 -2.46 5.62
C ASN A 113 -5.72 -2.12 6.81
N HIS A 114 -5.08 -1.94 7.95
CA HIS A 114 -5.73 -1.60 9.21
C HIS A 114 -4.90 -0.53 9.92
N HIS A 115 -5.53 0.59 10.24
CA HIS A 115 -4.87 1.67 10.96
C HIS A 115 -5.93 2.60 11.55
N ASP A 116 -5.51 3.46 12.45
CA ASP A 116 -6.36 4.55 12.92
C ASP A 116 -6.61 5.51 11.75
N THR A 117 -7.86 5.85 11.50
CA THR A 117 -8.23 6.76 10.42
C THR A 117 -8.27 8.23 10.85
N VAL A 118 -8.23 8.50 12.15
CA VAL A 118 -8.31 9.87 12.67
C VAL A 118 -7.20 10.77 12.12
N PRO A 119 -5.90 10.34 12.08
CA PRO A 119 -4.85 11.19 11.52
C PRO A 119 -5.09 11.62 10.08
N PHE A 120 -5.88 10.85 9.33
CA PHE A 120 -6.15 11.09 7.90
C PHE A 120 -7.33 12.01 7.66
N GLN A 121 -8.03 12.46 8.70
CA GLN A 121 -9.18 13.36 8.56
C GLN A 121 -8.81 14.68 7.89
N VAL A 122 -7.54 15.09 7.99
CA VAL A 122 -7.03 16.31 7.33
C VAL A 122 -7.16 16.23 5.80
N LEU A 123 -7.21 15.03 5.22
CA LEU A 123 -7.37 14.87 3.77
C LEU A 123 -8.78 15.27 3.29
N GLY A 124 -9.77 15.19 4.15
CA GLY A 124 -11.15 15.58 3.83
C GLY A 124 -11.45 17.06 4.08
N GLN A 125 -10.48 17.82 4.57
CA GLN A 125 -10.62 19.25 4.88
C GLN A 125 -9.98 20.07 3.77
N GLY A 126 -10.46 19.85 2.57
CA GLY A 126 -9.86 20.49 1.40
C GLY A 126 -10.41 21.84 1.09
#